data_b333c3a74e41846e9ea1578658d9cb91
#
_entry.id   b333c3a74e41846e9ea1578658d9cb91
#
_cell.length_a   1.000
_cell.length_b   1.000
_cell.length_c   1.000
_cell.angle_alpha   90.00
_cell.angle_beta   90.00
_cell.angle_gamma   90.00
#
_symmetry.space_group_name_H-M   'P 1'
#
loop_
_entity.id
_entity.type
_entity.pdbx_description
1 polymer ?
#
loop_
_entity_poly.entity_id
_entity_poly.type
_entity_poly.pdbx_seq_one_letter_code
_entity_poly.pdbx_strand_id
1 'polypeptide(L)'
;MAETGSQFDKGPYLSAALLCERLLLEQDGVASAIRIIDRVTRTAVGTSPPEKMDPFEYNLTLVTILKAGWAQGAHAFRVALVSPLGESRNVVQQTAFFEGGEDRGVNIIGRMRIRFDLEGIYWFEVFLEEKPLTRIPLRVVYLRTVTPRSPGQSGFSPQNPEFPTG
;
A
#
# COMPACT_ATOMS: atom_id res chain seq x y z
N MET A 1 3.30 -41.42 24.25
CA MET A 1 2.23 -40.94 23.37
C MET A 1 2.70 -39.62 22.79
N ALA A 2 2.96 -39.57 21.50
CA ALA A 2 3.32 -38.29 20.83
C ALA A 2 2.07 -37.42 20.80
N GLU A 3 2.16 -36.23 21.39
CA GLU A 3 1.13 -35.20 21.25
C GLU A 3 1.11 -34.76 19.76
N THR A 4 0.15 -35.28 19.03
CA THR A 4 -0.15 -34.88 17.65
C THR A 4 -0.97 -33.58 17.68
N GLY A 5 -0.51 -32.58 18.43
CA GLY A 5 -1.07 -31.25 18.37
C GLY A 5 -0.67 -30.62 17.01
N SER A 6 -1.63 -30.15 16.26
CA SER A 6 -1.38 -29.41 15.03
C SER A 6 -0.48 -28.22 15.34
N GLN A 7 0.46 -27.89 14.45
CA GLN A 7 1.32 -26.71 14.57
C GLN A 7 0.48 -25.40 14.71
N PHE A 8 -0.77 -25.43 14.28
CA PHE A 8 -1.69 -24.29 14.36
C PHE A 8 -2.34 -24.14 15.73
N ASP A 9 -2.41 -25.19 16.55
CA ASP A 9 -3.07 -25.15 17.88
C ASP A 9 -2.33 -24.26 18.86
N LYS A 10 -1.02 -24.10 18.71
CA LYS A 10 -0.20 -23.31 19.64
C LYS A 10 -0.34 -21.80 19.45
N GLY A 11 -0.70 -21.33 18.27
CA GLY A 11 -0.87 -19.90 17.97
C GLY A 11 0.17 -18.95 18.59
N PRO A 12 0.05 -17.65 18.41
CA PRO A 12 -0.85 -17.04 17.43
C PRO A 12 -0.34 -17.28 15.99
N TYR A 13 -1.24 -17.35 15.04
CA TYR A 13 -0.89 -17.54 13.64
C TYR A 13 -1.59 -16.55 12.72
N LEU A 14 -0.96 -16.32 11.57
CA LEU A 14 -1.48 -15.43 10.54
C LEU A 14 -2.56 -16.16 9.73
N SER A 15 -3.75 -15.59 9.68
CA SER A 15 -4.84 -16.04 8.82
C SER A 15 -4.84 -15.33 7.48
N ALA A 16 -4.61 -14.00 7.48
CA ALA A 16 -4.47 -13.21 6.27
C ALA A 16 -3.69 -11.92 6.53
N ALA A 17 -2.99 -11.43 5.50
CA ALA A 17 -2.42 -10.10 5.48
C ALA A 17 -2.50 -9.54 4.05
N LEU A 18 -2.99 -8.31 3.90
CA LEU A 18 -3.17 -7.67 2.61
C LEU A 18 -3.04 -6.14 2.69
N LEU A 19 -2.75 -5.52 1.56
CA LEU A 19 -2.79 -4.08 1.38
C LEU A 19 -4.04 -3.69 0.59
N CYS A 20 -4.73 -2.65 1.04
CA CYS A 20 -5.86 -2.07 0.33
C CYS A 20 -5.83 -0.55 0.40
N GLU A 21 -6.58 0.11 -0.45
CA GLU A 21 -6.71 1.57 -0.38
C GLU A 21 -7.60 2.00 0.79
N ARG A 22 -8.66 1.26 1.04
CA ARG A 22 -9.64 1.60 2.07
C ARG A 22 -10.21 0.36 2.75
N LEU A 23 -10.40 0.44 4.05
CA LEU A 23 -11.14 -0.54 4.83
C LEU A 23 -12.41 0.11 5.37
N LEU A 24 -13.55 -0.49 5.11
CA LEU A 24 -14.83 -0.15 5.72
C LEU A 24 -15.12 -1.14 6.84
N LEU A 25 -15.61 -0.62 7.95
CA LEU A 25 -16.22 -1.43 9.01
C LEU A 25 -17.72 -1.27 8.88
N GLU A 26 -18.41 -2.35 8.58
CA GLU A 26 -19.86 -2.39 8.45
C GLU A 26 -20.51 -2.27 9.83
N GLN A 27 -21.82 -2.01 9.86
CA GLN A 27 -22.55 -1.83 11.13
C GLN A 27 -22.57 -3.08 12.01
N ASP A 28 -22.46 -4.26 11.40
CA ASP A 28 -22.36 -5.56 12.07
C ASP A 28 -20.94 -5.93 12.52
N GLY A 29 -19.96 -5.03 12.31
CA GLY A 29 -18.55 -5.25 12.66
C GLY A 29 -17.74 -6.04 11.62
N VAL A 30 -18.36 -6.41 10.49
CA VAL A 30 -17.66 -7.06 9.37
C VAL A 30 -16.81 -6.02 8.63
N ALA A 31 -15.61 -6.41 8.23
CA ALA A 31 -14.68 -5.55 7.52
C ALA A 31 -14.69 -5.84 6.02
N SER A 32 -14.84 -4.78 5.22
CA SER A 32 -14.77 -4.83 3.76
C SER A 32 -13.50 -4.13 3.25
N ALA A 33 -12.58 -4.89 2.66
CA ALA A 33 -11.39 -4.32 2.02
C ALA A 33 -11.73 -3.86 0.59
N ILE A 34 -11.55 -2.57 0.32
CA ILE A 34 -11.82 -1.97 -0.98
C ILE A 34 -10.52 -1.70 -1.70
N ARG A 35 -10.45 -2.17 -2.94
CA ARG A 35 -9.29 -2.08 -3.81
C ARG A 35 -8.05 -2.68 -3.12
N ILE A 36 -8.03 -4.00 -3.03
CA ILE A 36 -6.82 -4.75 -2.65
C ILE A 36 -5.79 -4.50 -3.75
N ILE A 37 -4.59 -4.06 -3.36
CA ILE A 37 -3.56 -3.62 -4.29
C ILE A 37 -2.23 -4.35 -4.06
N ASP A 38 -1.59 -4.65 -5.17
CA ASP A 38 -0.22 -5.16 -5.27
C ASP A 38 0.68 -4.23 -6.08
N ARG A 39 0.09 -3.16 -6.67
CA ARG A 39 0.76 -2.22 -7.56
C ARG A 39 0.21 -0.81 -7.38
N VAL A 40 1.11 0.17 -7.40
CA VAL A 40 0.80 1.59 -7.52
C VAL A 40 1.50 2.12 -8.76
N THR A 41 0.75 2.83 -9.62
CA THR A 41 1.30 3.41 -10.85
C THR A 41 1.32 4.93 -10.74
N ARG A 42 2.50 5.52 -10.96
CA ARG A 42 2.69 6.95 -11.12
C ARG A 42 2.88 7.26 -12.60
N THR A 43 2.01 8.08 -13.17
CA THR A 43 2.10 8.47 -14.59
C THR A 43 2.52 9.92 -14.69
N ALA A 44 3.54 10.21 -15.51
CA ALA A 44 3.89 11.55 -15.94
C ALA A 44 3.52 11.71 -17.42
N VAL A 45 2.75 12.75 -17.72
CA VAL A 45 2.27 13.07 -19.08
C VAL A 45 2.80 14.45 -19.47
N GLY A 46 3.34 14.57 -20.68
CA GLY A 46 3.83 15.85 -21.20
C GLY A 46 4.66 15.69 -22.44
N THR A 47 5.17 16.80 -22.97
CA THR A 47 6.05 16.79 -24.16
C THR A 47 7.46 16.28 -23.85
N SER A 48 7.88 16.38 -22.57
CA SER A 48 9.16 15.87 -22.06
C SER A 48 9.00 15.48 -20.59
N PRO A 49 8.30 14.38 -20.28
CA PRO A 49 8.13 13.94 -18.90
C PRO A 49 9.47 13.58 -18.27
N PRO A 50 9.67 13.82 -16.95
CA PRO A 50 10.92 13.54 -16.25
C PRO A 50 11.39 12.10 -16.47
N GLU A 51 12.70 11.89 -16.54
CA GLU A 51 13.27 10.54 -16.66
C GLU A 51 13.12 9.74 -15.37
N LYS A 52 13.25 10.41 -14.24
CA LYS A 52 13.09 9.83 -12.90
C LYS A 52 11.73 10.20 -12.34
N MET A 53 11.17 9.27 -11.59
CA MET A 53 9.92 9.47 -10.87
C MET A 53 10.06 10.54 -9.79
N ASP A 54 9.18 11.54 -9.81
CA ASP A 54 9.07 12.46 -8.68
C ASP A 54 8.47 11.74 -7.47
N PRO A 55 9.02 11.99 -6.26
CA PRO A 55 8.45 11.41 -5.05
C PRO A 55 6.97 11.77 -4.87
N PHE A 56 6.18 10.81 -4.43
CA PHE A 56 4.76 11.02 -4.16
C PHE A 56 4.31 10.28 -2.91
N GLU A 57 3.24 10.75 -2.31
CA GLU A 57 2.61 10.11 -1.16
C GLU A 57 1.39 9.30 -1.57
N TYR A 58 1.19 8.16 -0.93
CA TYR A 58 0.06 7.28 -1.16
C TYR A 58 -0.50 6.76 0.16
N ASN A 59 -1.83 6.81 0.31
CA ASN A 59 -2.50 6.29 1.49
C ASN A 59 -2.77 4.80 1.30
N LEU A 60 -2.32 4.01 2.24
CA LEU A 60 -2.47 2.56 2.28
C LEU A 60 -3.07 2.12 3.60
N THR A 61 -3.84 1.06 3.55
CA THR A 61 -4.30 0.33 4.72
C THR A 61 -3.78 -1.10 4.65
N LEU A 62 -3.00 -1.49 5.66
CA LEU A 62 -2.65 -2.88 5.88
C LEU A 62 -3.71 -3.50 6.79
N VAL A 63 -4.23 -4.64 6.36
CA VAL A 63 -5.14 -5.46 7.16
C VAL A 63 -4.43 -6.76 7.48
N THR A 64 -4.28 -7.07 8.76
CA THR A 64 -3.69 -8.32 9.23
C THR A 64 -4.68 -9.03 10.15
N ILE A 65 -5.04 -10.26 9.81
CA ILE A 65 -5.96 -11.10 10.57
C ILE A 65 -5.14 -12.19 11.26
N LEU A 66 -5.11 -12.13 12.58
CA LEU A 66 -4.42 -13.10 13.43
C LEU A 66 -5.42 -13.96 14.16
N LYS A 67 -5.15 -15.24 14.30
CA LYS A 67 -5.87 -16.16 15.16
C LYS A 67 -5.06 -16.45 16.40
N ALA A 68 -5.75 -16.50 17.54
CA ALA A 68 -5.10 -16.66 18.84
C ALA A 68 -4.47 -18.04 19.01
N GLY A 69 -5.15 -19.11 18.59
CA GLY A 69 -4.82 -20.42 19.10
C GLY A 69 -4.91 -20.38 20.64
N TRP A 70 -3.83 -20.75 21.32
CA TRP A 70 -3.75 -20.67 22.80
C TRP A 70 -3.08 -19.39 23.30
N ALA A 71 -2.70 -18.48 22.42
CA ALA A 71 -2.06 -17.23 22.82
C ALA A 71 -3.01 -16.34 23.61
N GLN A 72 -2.49 -15.72 24.68
CA GLN A 72 -3.22 -14.80 25.54
C GLN A 72 -2.33 -13.58 25.85
N GLY A 73 -2.98 -12.46 26.17
CA GLY A 73 -2.30 -11.26 26.59
C GLY A 73 -1.85 -10.36 25.46
N ALA A 74 -0.96 -9.44 25.79
CA ALA A 74 -0.47 -8.40 24.91
C ALA A 74 0.79 -8.86 24.15
N HIS A 75 0.79 -8.69 22.84
CA HIS A 75 1.91 -9.04 21.96
C HIS A 75 2.26 -7.84 21.09
N ALA A 76 3.55 -7.55 20.95
CA ALA A 76 4.00 -6.45 20.10
C ALA A 76 3.84 -6.81 18.62
N PHE A 77 3.12 -5.97 17.88
CA PHE A 77 2.92 -6.09 16.43
C PHE A 77 3.67 -4.97 15.72
N ARG A 78 4.42 -5.31 14.69
CA ARG A 78 5.24 -4.37 13.95
C ARG A 78 5.19 -4.66 12.45
N VAL A 79 5.22 -3.60 11.65
CA VAL A 79 5.41 -3.71 10.19
C VAL A 79 6.60 -2.84 9.80
N ALA A 80 7.54 -3.43 9.11
CA ALA A 80 8.66 -2.74 8.49
C ALA A 80 8.45 -2.62 6.98
N LEU A 81 8.70 -1.43 6.44
CA LEU A 81 8.75 -1.17 5.00
C LEU A 81 10.20 -1.24 4.54
N VAL A 82 10.46 -2.12 3.59
CA VAL A 82 11.78 -2.25 2.94
C VAL A 82 11.69 -1.67 1.54
N SER A 83 12.54 -0.70 1.23
CA SER A 83 12.63 -0.05 -0.07
C SER A 83 13.28 -0.93 -1.14
N PRO A 84 13.20 -0.59 -2.44
CA PRO A 84 13.93 -1.30 -3.50
C PRO A 84 15.46 -1.33 -3.31
N LEU A 85 16.01 -0.39 -2.53
CA LEU A 85 17.43 -0.34 -2.18
C LEU A 85 17.78 -1.13 -0.90
N GLY A 86 16.79 -1.77 -0.26
CA GLY A 86 17.00 -2.54 0.96
C GLY A 86 16.95 -1.73 2.26
N GLU A 87 16.64 -0.43 2.19
CA GLU A 87 16.44 0.40 3.38
C GLU A 87 15.16 0.00 4.10
N SER A 88 15.24 -0.24 5.41
CA SER A 88 14.11 -0.68 6.23
C SER A 88 13.73 0.37 7.26
N ARG A 89 12.41 0.61 7.44
CA ARG A 89 11.87 1.47 8.48
C ARG A 89 10.54 0.94 8.98
N ASN A 90 10.26 1.12 10.27
CA ASN A 90 8.95 0.77 10.82
C ASN A 90 7.88 1.75 10.36
N VAL A 91 6.74 1.22 9.91
CA VAL A 91 5.59 2.01 9.42
C VAL A 91 4.33 1.78 10.24
N VAL A 92 4.24 0.65 10.96
CA VAL A 92 3.17 0.34 11.92
C VAL A 92 3.80 -0.27 13.16
N GLN A 93 3.35 0.20 14.34
CA GLN A 93 3.66 -0.39 15.64
C GLN A 93 2.39 -0.34 16.49
N GLN A 94 1.91 -1.48 16.92
CA GLN A 94 0.68 -1.63 17.71
C GLN A 94 0.84 -2.81 18.67
N THR A 95 -0.08 -2.91 19.63
CA THR A 95 -0.20 -4.08 20.49
C THR A 95 -1.38 -4.91 20.04
N ALA A 96 -1.14 -6.19 19.75
CA ALA A 96 -2.17 -7.19 19.53
C ALA A 96 -2.53 -7.81 20.88
N PHE A 97 -3.79 -7.76 21.28
CA PHE A 97 -4.25 -8.38 22.51
C PHE A 97 -5.09 -9.62 22.20
N PHE A 98 -4.65 -10.77 22.68
CA PHE A 98 -5.34 -12.05 22.50
C PHE A 98 -6.08 -12.43 23.77
N GLU A 99 -7.37 -12.75 23.63
CA GLU A 99 -8.19 -13.22 24.74
C GLU A 99 -8.06 -14.74 24.99
N GLY A 100 -7.45 -15.45 24.04
CA GLY A 100 -7.40 -16.90 24.00
C GLY A 100 -8.64 -17.49 23.32
N GLY A 101 -8.53 -18.78 22.95
CA GLY A 101 -9.60 -19.51 22.24
C GLY A 101 -9.26 -19.71 20.76
N GLU A 102 -9.44 -20.94 20.28
CA GLU A 102 -9.01 -21.35 18.93
C GLU A 102 -9.72 -20.61 17.81
N ASP A 103 -10.99 -20.24 18.02
CA ASP A 103 -11.84 -19.53 17.06
C ASP A 103 -11.67 -18.00 17.11
N ARG A 104 -11.06 -17.47 18.19
CA ARG A 104 -10.85 -16.05 18.40
C ARG A 104 -9.58 -15.55 17.74
N GLY A 105 -9.53 -14.25 17.53
CA GLY A 105 -8.37 -13.60 16.96
C GLY A 105 -8.44 -12.09 17.07
N VAL A 106 -7.50 -11.42 16.43
CA VAL A 106 -7.45 -9.98 16.38
C VAL A 106 -7.21 -9.50 14.95
N ASN A 107 -7.97 -8.49 14.54
CA ASN A 107 -7.77 -7.79 13.28
C ASN A 107 -6.96 -6.53 13.56
N ILE A 108 -5.76 -6.45 13.00
CA ILE A 108 -4.91 -5.28 13.11
C ILE A 108 -5.02 -4.48 11.83
N ILE A 109 -5.38 -3.21 11.98
CA ILE A 109 -5.57 -2.29 10.86
C ILE A 109 -4.50 -1.20 10.98
N GLY A 110 -3.53 -1.22 10.08
CA GLY A 110 -2.49 -0.20 9.97
C GLY A 110 -2.81 0.78 8.84
N ARG A 111 -3.29 2.00 9.17
CA ARG A 111 -3.44 3.08 8.19
C ARG A 111 -2.13 3.82 8.07
N MET A 112 -1.63 3.93 6.83
CA MET A 112 -0.31 4.47 6.55
C MET A 112 -0.38 5.52 5.44
N ARG A 113 0.44 6.55 5.55
CA ARG A 113 0.78 7.45 4.47
C ARG A 113 2.23 7.20 4.09
N ILE A 114 2.44 6.59 2.94
CA ILE A 114 3.75 6.16 2.49
C ILE A 114 4.24 7.10 1.39
N ARG A 115 5.46 7.60 1.54
CA ARG A 115 6.18 8.31 0.50
C ARG A 115 6.99 7.31 -0.30
N PHE A 116 6.73 7.28 -1.60
CA PHE A 116 7.47 6.51 -2.60
C PHE A 116 8.35 7.45 -3.42
N ASP A 117 9.64 7.21 -3.44
CA ASP A 117 10.67 8.00 -4.13
C ASP A 117 11.40 7.21 -5.21
N LEU A 118 11.20 5.90 -5.25
CA LEU A 118 11.80 4.98 -6.20
C LEU A 118 10.73 4.11 -6.85
N GLU A 119 10.92 3.78 -8.12
CA GLU A 119 10.21 2.66 -8.73
C GLU A 119 10.85 1.33 -8.31
N GLY A 120 10.05 0.27 -8.30
CA GLY A 120 10.51 -1.05 -7.91
C GLY A 120 9.59 -1.75 -6.93
N ILE A 121 10.10 -2.77 -6.26
CA ILE A 121 9.32 -3.56 -5.30
C ILE A 121 9.65 -3.08 -3.88
N TYR A 122 8.64 -2.63 -3.19
CA TYR A 122 8.65 -2.40 -1.75
C TYR A 122 8.09 -3.62 -1.05
N TRP A 123 8.66 -3.96 0.12
CA TRP A 123 8.20 -5.08 0.93
C TRP A 123 7.66 -4.60 2.26
N PHE A 124 6.46 -5.01 2.61
CA PHE A 124 5.90 -4.83 3.94
C PHE A 124 6.13 -6.12 4.73
N GLU A 125 7.08 -6.09 5.65
CA GLU A 125 7.43 -7.22 6.50
C GLU A 125 6.66 -7.13 7.81
N VAL A 126 5.84 -8.15 8.09
CA VAL A 126 4.93 -8.19 9.24
C VAL A 126 5.53 -9.09 10.31
N PHE A 127 5.62 -8.56 11.52
CA PHE A 127 6.17 -9.25 12.67
C PHE A 127 5.18 -9.27 13.83
N LEU A 128 5.18 -10.35 14.58
CA LEU A 128 4.58 -10.44 15.89
C LEU A 128 5.69 -10.82 16.88
N GLU A 129 5.90 -9.98 17.91
CA GLU A 129 7.14 -9.96 18.67
C GLU A 129 8.33 -9.81 17.70
N GLU A 130 9.36 -10.63 17.82
CA GLU A 130 10.48 -10.67 16.88
C GLU A 130 10.31 -11.71 15.76
N LYS A 131 9.16 -12.44 15.74
CA LYS A 131 8.91 -13.49 14.76
C LYS A 131 8.31 -12.91 13.48
N PRO A 132 8.95 -13.11 12.31
CA PRO A 132 8.36 -12.73 11.04
C PRO A 132 7.15 -13.63 10.73
N LEU A 133 6.03 -13.02 10.38
CA LEU A 133 4.79 -13.72 10.01
C LEU A 133 4.66 -13.85 8.50
N THR A 134 4.91 -12.77 7.78
CA THR A 134 4.80 -12.71 6.32
C THR A 134 5.48 -11.46 5.77
N ARG A 135 5.61 -11.42 4.45
CA ARG A 135 6.01 -10.21 3.71
C ARG A 135 5.08 -10.01 2.51
N ILE A 136 4.67 -8.77 2.29
CA ILE A 136 3.71 -8.41 1.24
C ILE A 136 4.43 -7.51 0.25
N PRO A 137 4.52 -7.89 -1.05
CA PRO A 137 5.10 -7.04 -2.07
C PRO A 137 4.12 -5.95 -2.49
N LEU A 138 4.65 -4.75 -2.75
CA LEU A 138 3.97 -3.68 -3.45
C LEU A 138 4.87 -3.15 -4.56
N ARG A 139 4.45 -3.27 -5.80
CA ARG A 139 5.21 -2.76 -6.94
C ARG A 139 4.84 -1.29 -7.23
N VAL A 140 5.82 -0.42 -7.22
CA VAL A 140 5.69 0.96 -7.70
C VAL A 140 6.20 1.02 -9.14
N VAL A 141 5.35 1.48 -10.05
CA VAL A 141 5.63 1.60 -11.48
C VAL A 141 5.57 3.06 -11.89
N TYR A 142 6.56 3.50 -12.63
CA TYR A 142 6.59 4.83 -13.24
C TYR A 142 6.36 4.71 -14.73
N LEU A 143 5.31 5.38 -15.23
CA LEU A 143 4.97 5.43 -16.65
C LEU A 143 5.16 6.84 -17.18
N ARG A 144 5.82 6.94 -18.34
CA ARG A 144 6.03 8.19 -19.08
C ARG A 144 5.21 8.17 -20.35
N THR A 145 4.33 9.14 -20.51
CA THR A 145 3.53 9.31 -21.72
C THR A 145 3.92 10.61 -22.39
N VAL A 146 4.55 10.50 -23.55
CA VAL A 146 4.93 11.68 -24.34
C VAL A 146 3.75 12.10 -25.20
N THR A 147 3.28 13.33 -25.02
CA THR A 147 2.27 13.91 -25.91
C THR A 147 2.95 14.69 -27.05
N PRO A 148 2.57 14.47 -28.31
CA PRO A 148 3.09 15.24 -29.43
C PRO A 148 2.81 16.74 -29.20
N ARG A 149 3.81 17.59 -29.48
CA ARG A 149 3.58 19.03 -29.53
C ARG A 149 2.64 19.31 -30.71
N SER A 150 1.44 19.84 -30.46
CA SER A 150 0.60 20.36 -31.56
C SER A 150 1.45 21.33 -32.42
N PRO A 151 1.56 21.09 -33.72
CA PRO A 151 2.19 22.10 -34.59
C PRO A 151 1.42 23.40 -34.37
N GLY A 152 2.16 24.46 -34.02
CA GLY A 152 1.60 25.72 -33.57
C GLY A 152 0.50 26.22 -34.51
N GLN A 153 -0.55 26.71 -33.93
CA GLN A 153 -1.38 27.73 -34.58
C GLN A 153 -0.44 28.90 -34.87
N SER A 154 0.15 28.89 -36.08
CA SER A 154 0.73 30.09 -36.66
C SER A 154 -0.37 31.11 -36.68
N GLY A 155 -0.18 32.20 -35.94
CA GLY A 155 -1.13 33.28 -35.82
C GLY A 155 -1.59 33.77 -37.19
N PHE A 156 -2.81 33.49 -37.56
CA PHE A 156 -3.52 34.26 -38.56
C PHE A 156 -3.89 35.58 -37.89
N SER A 157 -3.05 36.61 -38.10
CA SER A 157 -3.47 37.99 -37.89
C SER A 157 -4.50 38.32 -38.97
N PRO A 158 -5.73 38.67 -38.66
CA PRO A 158 -6.65 39.19 -39.68
C PRO A 158 -6.12 40.54 -40.11
N GLN A 159 -5.66 40.64 -41.36
CA GLN A 159 -5.44 41.92 -42.01
C GLN A 159 -6.80 42.60 -42.18
N ASN A 160 -6.94 43.70 -41.48
CA ASN A 160 -8.08 44.60 -41.61
C ASN A 160 -8.09 45.18 -43.04
N PRO A 161 -9.13 45.02 -43.85
CA PRO A 161 -9.20 45.70 -45.16
C PRO A 161 -9.44 47.17 -44.93
N GLU A 162 -8.46 47.98 -45.34
CA GLU A 162 -8.65 49.44 -45.47
C GLU A 162 -9.69 49.70 -46.55
N PHE A 163 -10.80 50.36 -46.17
CA PHE A 163 -11.78 50.91 -47.12
C PHE A 163 -11.26 52.26 -47.61
N PRO A 164 -11.14 52.51 -48.93
CA PRO A 164 -10.79 53.83 -49.46
C PRO A 164 -11.96 54.78 -49.28
N THR A 165 -11.74 55.84 -48.56
CA THR A 165 -12.62 57.04 -48.52
C THR A 165 -12.47 57.80 -49.83
N GLY A 166 -13.56 57.82 -50.58
CA GLY A 166 -13.79 58.75 -51.70
C GLY A 166 -14.99 59.64 -51.39
#